data_d86d339878fd259a333027bce14966e6
#
_entry.id   d86d339878fd259a333027bce14966e6
#
_cell.length_a   1.000
_cell.length_b   1.000
_cell.length_c   1.000
_cell.angle_alpha   90.00
_cell.angle_beta   90.00
_cell.angle_gamma   90.00
#
_symmetry.space_group_name_H-M   'P 1'
#
loop_
_entity.id
_entity.type
_entity.pdbx_description
1 polymer ?
#
loop_
_entity_poly.entity_id
_entity_poly.type
_entity_poly.pdbx_seq_one_letter_code
_entity_poly.pdbx_strand_id
1 'polypeptide(L)'
;MFKKLSSSLLIVSACVFSSCTPTVKQEIAILPTPVSLTEQSGSFVLKDGMKIGVSDQSLFPAIGYLQEILRNVISSSVEVTTDKNQVDMYFQLKDTGGKPGSYKLQSTPEYIRVEANDYSGIISAITTIRQLLPAAIEVQGEKQTYSIPVVQIEDAPRFEWRGFMLDASRHFWNKDEVKHVLDLMSLYKLNKFHWHLSDDQGWRIEIEKYPLLTEKGAWRKFNKHDRTCMARAKEEDNTDFLIPEDKIRIVEGDTLYGGYYTHDDIKEIVAYATQRGIDVIPEIDMPGHFLAAISQYPELACDGLIGWGEIFSSPICPGKDATLEFCRNVFKEVFELFPYEYVHMGGDEVEKANWKKCPLCQKRIRTEKLGSVEELQAWFVRDMEKFFLANGKRLIGWDEVVADGLSSDAAITWWRSWAKDALPTATAQKQKVIACPNEYFYFDYA
;
A
#
# COMPACT_ATOMS: atom_id res chain seq x y z
N MET A 1 -51.29 70.06 -54.58
CA MET A 1 -51.51 68.56 -54.51
C MET A 1 -50.43 67.95 -53.64
N PHE A 2 -50.66 67.89 -52.31
CA PHE A 2 -49.61 67.45 -51.35
C PHE A 2 -49.92 66.02 -50.93
N LYS A 3 -49.00 65.12 -51.17
CA LYS A 3 -49.04 63.74 -50.61
C LYS A 3 -48.35 63.73 -49.24
N LYS A 4 -49.07 63.31 -48.20
CA LYS A 4 -48.51 63.04 -46.88
C LYS A 4 -47.80 61.71 -46.92
N LEU A 5 -46.55 61.73 -46.52
CA LEU A 5 -45.81 60.50 -46.13
C LEU A 5 -46.08 60.22 -44.64
N SER A 6 -46.64 59.06 -44.34
CA SER A 6 -46.77 58.51 -42.97
C SER A 6 -45.58 57.64 -42.67
N SER A 7 -44.76 58.03 -41.67
CA SER A 7 -43.61 57.24 -41.17
C SER A 7 -44.11 56.30 -40.10
N SER A 8 -44.13 55.01 -40.37
CA SER A 8 -44.39 53.95 -39.37
C SER A 8 -43.06 53.61 -38.66
N LEU A 9 -43.05 53.85 -37.35
CA LEU A 9 -41.99 53.53 -36.45
C LEU A 9 -42.11 52.02 -36.04
N LEU A 10 -41.20 51.17 -36.53
CA LEU A 10 -41.10 49.76 -36.10
C LEU A 10 -40.34 49.72 -34.80
N ILE A 11 -41.00 49.39 -33.67
CA ILE A 11 -40.31 49.06 -32.39
C ILE A 11 -39.92 47.61 -32.46
N VAL A 12 -38.61 47.31 -32.62
CA VAL A 12 -38.05 45.97 -32.48
C VAL A 12 -37.79 45.74 -30.99
N SER A 13 -38.66 44.96 -30.37
CA SER A 13 -38.47 44.48 -29.00
C SER A 13 -37.39 43.35 -29.01
N ALA A 14 -36.18 43.64 -28.56
CA ALA A 14 -35.13 42.67 -28.37
C ALA A 14 -35.45 41.84 -27.11
N CYS A 15 -36.01 40.64 -27.30
CA CYS A 15 -36.09 39.65 -26.23
C CYS A 15 -34.68 39.10 -25.97
N VAL A 16 -34.07 39.51 -24.87
CA VAL A 16 -32.84 38.87 -24.34
C VAL A 16 -33.26 37.53 -23.75
N PHE A 17 -33.07 36.46 -24.54
CA PHE A 17 -33.16 35.13 -24.00
C PHE A 17 -31.92 34.92 -23.14
N SER A 18 -32.03 35.06 -21.81
CA SER A 18 -31.07 34.50 -20.87
C SER A 18 -31.10 32.99 -21.02
N SER A 19 -30.14 32.45 -21.73
CA SER A 19 -29.91 31.00 -21.79
C SER A 19 -29.44 30.57 -20.41
N CYS A 20 -30.34 30.14 -19.55
CA CYS A 20 -30.02 29.32 -18.39
C CYS A 20 -29.59 27.96 -18.93
N THR A 21 -28.30 27.76 -19.19
CA THR A 21 -27.74 26.43 -19.27
C THR A 21 -28.02 25.76 -17.92
N PRO A 22 -28.72 24.62 -17.88
CA PRO A 22 -28.87 23.91 -16.62
C PRO A 22 -27.45 23.49 -16.18
N THR A 23 -26.98 24.06 -15.07
CA THR A 23 -25.82 23.57 -14.36
C THR A 23 -26.17 22.16 -13.95
N VAL A 24 -25.57 21.17 -14.62
CA VAL A 24 -25.64 19.78 -14.17
C VAL A 24 -25.04 19.78 -12.78
N LYS A 25 -25.88 19.54 -11.77
CA LYS A 25 -25.42 19.44 -10.39
C LYS A 25 -24.47 18.23 -10.34
N GLN A 26 -23.21 18.46 -10.05
CA GLN A 26 -22.25 17.39 -9.88
C GLN A 26 -22.65 16.60 -8.64
N GLU A 27 -22.93 15.31 -8.82
CA GLU A 27 -23.22 14.41 -7.71
C GLU A 27 -21.93 14.24 -6.87
N ILE A 28 -22.04 14.41 -5.56
CA ILE A 28 -20.93 14.23 -4.64
C ILE A 28 -20.72 12.72 -4.44
N ALA A 29 -19.65 12.18 -5.00
CA ALA A 29 -19.25 10.78 -4.87
C ALA A 29 -17.95 10.67 -4.05
N ILE A 30 -18.07 10.30 -2.77
CA ILE A 30 -16.93 10.08 -1.86
C ILE A 30 -16.86 8.61 -1.52
N LEU A 31 -15.68 8.00 -1.71
CA LEU A 31 -15.40 6.60 -1.39
C LEU A 31 -14.23 6.49 -0.39
N PRO A 32 -14.41 5.73 0.70
CA PRO A 32 -15.69 5.21 1.22
C PRO A 32 -16.68 6.31 1.57
N THR A 33 -17.98 5.99 1.54
CA THR A 33 -19.04 6.94 1.93
C THR A 33 -18.82 7.42 3.37
N PRO A 34 -18.76 8.73 3.62
CA PRO A 34 -18.57 9.27 4.96
C PRO A 34 -19.75 8.94 5.90
N VAL A 35 -19.47 8.93 7.20
CA VAL A 35 -20.49 8.68 8.23
C VAL A 35 -21.63 9.71 8.15
N SER A 36 -21.30 10.98 7.89
CA SER A 36 -22.28 12.05 7.70
C SER A 36 -21.79 13.02 6.62
N LEU A 37 -22.69 13.40 5.72
CA LEU A 37 -22.47 14.43 4.71
C LEU A 37 -23.73 15.26 4.56
N THR A 38 -23.58 16.58 4.69
CA THR A 38 -24.63 17.55 4.41
C THR A 38 -24.12 18.53 3.36
N GLU A 39 -24.83 18.63 2.23
CA GLU A 39 -24.54 19.57 1.16
C GLU A 39 -25.40 20.85 1.34
N GLN A 40 -24.81 22.00 1.03
CA GLN A 40 -25.46 23.30 1.01
C GLN A 40 -25.22 23.96 -0.35
N SER A 41 -25.95 25.06 -0.63
CA SER A 41 -25.76 25.81 -1.87
C SER A 41 -24.47 26.64 -1.83
N GLY A 42 -23.77 26.72 -2.98
CA GLY A 42 -22.53 27.45 -3.13
C GLY A 42 -21.30 26.55 -3.29
N SER A 43 -20.17 27.18 -3.51
CA SER A 43 -18.88 26.48 -3.64
C SER A 43 -17.71 27.35 -3.19
N PHE A 44 -16.67 26.72 -2.69
CA PHE A 44 -15.36 27.31 -2.44
C PHE A 44 -14.54 27.27 -3.72
N VAL A 45 -14.13 28.43 -4.23
CA VAL A 45 -13.36 28.53 -5.47
C VAL A 45 -11.87 28.49 -5.16
N LEU A 46 -11.14 27.56 -5.80
CA LEU A 46 -9.68 27.50 -5.72
C LEU A 46 -9.07 28.65 -6.53
N LYS A 47 -8.08 29.33 -5.98
CA LYS A 47 -7.41 30.48 -6.61
C LYS A 47 -5.91 30.47 -6.33
N ASP A 48 -5.13 31.08 -7.21
CA ASP A 48 -3.73 31.35 -6.94
C ASP A 48 -3.53 32.22 -5.70
N GLY A 49 -2.43 32.02 -4.99
CA GLY A 49 -2.08 32.79 -3.80
C GLY A 49 -2.91 32.45 -2.56
N MET A 50 -3.64 31.31 -2.57
CA MET A 50 -4.29 30.79 -1.37
C MET A 50 -3.28 30.58 -0.25
N LYS A 51 -3.73 30.81 1.00
CA LYS A 51 -2.96 30.54 2.20
C LYS A 51 -3.52 29.34 2.94
N ILE A 52 -2.64 28.43 3.32
CA ILE A 52 -2.98 27.26 4.11
C ILE A 52 -2.41 27.40 5.52
N GLY A 53 -3.27 27.32 6.52
CA GLY A 53 -2.89 27.31 7.92
C GLY A 53 -2.91 25.91 8.51
N VAL A 54 -1.99 25.64 9.43
CA VAL A 54 -1.94 24.42 10.24
C VAL A 54 -1.81 24.74 11.71
N SER A 55 -2.35 23.88 12.58
CA SER A 55 -2.22 24.04 14.04
C SER A 55 -0.83 23.72 14.56
N ASP A 56 -0.08 22.90 13.83
CA ASP A 56 1.22 22.38 14.23
C ASP A 56 2.09 22.05 13.02
N GLN A 57 3.42 22.23 13.15
CA GLN A 57 4.37 21.97 12.06
C GLN A 57 4.45 20.49 11.64
N SER A 58 4.06 19.57 12.51
CA SER A 58 4.00 18.14 12.17
C SER A 58 3.04 17.84 11.01
N LEU A 59 2.16 18.80 10.66
CA LEU A 59 1.24 18.69 9.52
C LEU A 59 1.85 19.16 8.18
N PHE A 60 3.04 19.73 8.16
CA PHE A 60 3.66 20.18 6.91
C PHE A 60 3.77 19.08 5.84
N PRO A 61 4.13 17.82 6.16
CA PRO A 61 4.12 16.75 5.15
C PRO A 61 2.74 16.49 4.54
N ALA A 62 1.67 16.55 5.36
CA ALA A 62 0.29 16.40 4.87
C ALA A 62 -0.11 17.54 3.93
N ILE A 63 0.33 18.78 4.24
CA ILE A 63 0.06 19.91 3.35
C ILE A 63 0.88 19.80 2.06
N GLY A 64 2.11 19.26 2.12
CA GLY A 64 2.89 18.92 0.92
C GLY A 64 2.11 17.98 -0.01
N TYR A 65 1.47 16.95 0.55
CA TYR A 65 0.58 16.06 -0.23
C TYR A 65 -0.63 16.81 -0.82
N LEU A 66 -1.27 17.70 -0.06
CA LEU A 66 -2.35 18.55 -0.59
C LEU A 66 -1.84 19.44 -1.75
N GLN A 67 -0.65 20.02 -1.63
CA GLN A 67 -0.04 20.83 -2.69
C GLN A 67 0.23 20.01 -3.96
N GLU A 68 0.64 18.74 -3.84
CA GLU A 68 0.77 17.83 -4.98
C GLU A 68 -0.57 17.64 -5.70
N ILE A 69 -1.68 17.44 -4.97
CA ILE A 69 -3.02 17.32 -5.54
C ILE A 69 -3.43 18.60 -6.27
N LEU A 70 -3.13 19.76 -5.69
CA LEU A 70 -3.55 21.07 -6.19
C LEU A 70 -2.61 21.66 -7.24
N ARG A 71 -1.49 21.01 -7.57
CA ARG A 71 -0.44 21.52 -8.48
C ARG A 71 -0.94 21.97 -9.86
N ASN A 72 -2.03 21.37 -10.35
CA ASN A 72 -2.61 21.73 -11.64
C ASN A 72 -3.50 22.96 -11.58
N VAL A 73 -3.84 23.44 -10.39
CA VAL A 73 -4.71 24.60 -10.14
C VAL A 73 -3.91 25.79 -9.66
N ILE A 74 -2.93 25.55 -8.82
CA ILE A 74 -2.16 26.55 -8.12
C ILE A 74 -0.76 26.58 -8.74
N SER A 75 -0.45 27.64 -9.47
CA SER A 75 0.80 27.76 -10.25
C SER A 75 2.02 28.17 -9.40
N SER A 76 1.80 28.63 -8.17
CA SER A 76 2.85 29.10 -7.27
C SER A 76 2.86 28.30 -5.95
N SER A 77 3.97 28.41 -5.23
CA SER A 77 4.06 27.88 -3.87
C SER A 77 2.96 28.46 -2.99
N VAL A 78 2.09 27.61 -2.46
CA VAL A 78 1.09 27.98 -1.47
C VAL A 78 1.81 28.39 -0.20
N GLU A 79 1.49 29.56 0.35
CA GLU A 79 2.01 29.99 1.64
C GLU A 79 1.42 29.10 2.74
N VAL A 80 2.29 28.41 3.48
CA VAL A 80 1.90 27.57 4.61
C VAL A 80 2.31 28.28 5.91
N THR A 81 1.37 28.46 6.82
CA THR A 81 1.58 29.19 8.08
C THR A 81 0.97 28.47 9.28
N THR A 82 1.49 28.76 10.47
CA THR A 82 0.83 28.34 11.73
C THR A 82 -0.14 29.41 12.27
N ASP A 83 -0.20 30.59 11.64
CA ASP A 83 -1.23 31.60 11.96
C ASP A 83 -2.57 31.19 11.36
N LYS A 84 -3.58 31.05 12.22
CA LYS A 84 -4.94 30.70 11.82
C LYS A 84 -5.75 31.86 11.19
N ASN A 85 -5.21 33.08 11.30
CA ASN A 85 -5.90 34.26 10.80
C ASN A 85 -5.60 34.48 9.32
N GLN A 86 -6.62 34.88 8.56
CA GLN A 86 -6.51 35.21 7.14
C GLN A 86 -5.94 34.06 6.26
N VAL A 87 -6.38 32.83 6.55
CA VAL A 87 -6.05 31.64 5.73
C VAL A 87 -7.33 31.11 5.06
N ASP A 88 -7.18 30.67 3.81
CA ASP A 88 -8.28 30.13 3.01
C ASP A 88 -8.63 28.70 3.44
N MET A 89 -7.59 27.90 3.80
CA MET A 89 -7.78 26.56 4.36
C MET A 89 -7.05 26.45 5.70
N TYR A 90 -7.64 25.75 6.68
CA TYR A 90 -7.02 25.52 7.98
C TYR A 90 -7.18 24.08 8.44
N PHE A 91 -6.07 23.44 8.78
CA PHE A 91 -6.01 22.06 9.26
C PHE A 91 -5.56 22.03 10.72
N GLN A 92 -6.38 21.43 11.58
CA GLN A 92 -6.14 21.42 13.02
C GLN A 92 -6.16 20.01 13.58
N LEU A 93 -5.08 19.65 14.33
CA LEU A 93 -5.14 18.52 15.25
C LEU A 93 -5.94 18.94 16.49
N LYS A 94 -6.99 18.20 16.78
CA LYS A 94 -7.88 18.46 17.89
C LYS A 94 -8.53 17.15 18.34
N ASP A 95 -8.38 16.84 19.61
CA ASP A 95 -9.11 15.71 20.17
C ASP A 95 -10.63 15.98 20.05
N THR A 96 -11.26 15.21 19.17
CA THR A 96 -12.72 15.27 18.97
C THR A 96 -13.45 14.17 19.73
N GLY A 97 -12.72 13.36 20.51
CA GLY A 97 -13.26 12.15 21.17
C GLY A 97 -13.56 11.00 20.21
N GLY A 98 -13.15 11.11 18.94
CA GLY A 98 -13.37 10.12 17.91
C GLY A 98 -12.28 9.02 17.88
N LYS A 99 -12.48 8.04 17.00
CA LYS A 99 -11.47 6.99 16.72
C LYS A 99 -10.27 7.56 15.98
N PRO A 100 -9.11 6.88 15.99
CA PRO A 100 -8.00 7.22 15.10
C PRO A 100 -8.46 7.33 13.64
N GLY A 101 -8.00 8.36 12.94
CA GLY A 101 -8.41 8.65 11.56
C GLY A 101 -9.73 9.40 11.40
N SER A 102 -10.39 9.79 12.51
CA SER A 102 -11.61 10.60 12.46
C SER A 102 -11.33 12.04 12.09
N TYR A 103 -12.24 12.67 11.35
CA TYR A 103 -12.14 14.09 10.99
C TYR A 103 -13.52 14.73 10.84
N LYS A 104 -13.52 16.06 10.92
CA LYS A 104 -14.61 16.94 10.52
C LYS A 104 -14.08 17.89 9.44
N LEU A 105 -14.84 18.05 8.38
CA LEU A 105 -14.54 18.95 7.28
C LEU A 105 -15.74 19.88 7.05
N GLN A 106 -15.48 21.17 7.03
CA GLN A 106 -16.45 22.19 6.66
C GLN A 106 -15.88 23.01 5.52
N SER A 107 -16.61 23.14 4.42
CA SER A 107 -16.37 24.12 3.37
C SER A 107 -17.49 25.17 3.36
N THR A 108 -17.11 26.42 3.09
CA THR A 108 -17.97 27.55 2.82
C THR A 108 -17.44 28.27 1.57
N PRO A 109 -18.16 29.28 1.00
CA PRO A 109 -17.59 30.06 -0.09
C PRO A 109 -16.29 30.80 0.26
N GLU A 110 -16.03 31.03 1.56
CA GLU A 110 -14.92 31.84 2.06
C GLU A 110 -13.73 30.99 2.55
N TYR A 111 -13.99 29.79 3.07
CA TYR A 111 -12.92 28.97 3.69
C TYR A 111 -13.22 27.48 3.70
N ILE A 112 -12.16 26.69 3.92
CA ILE A 112 -12.23 25.28 4.31
C ILE A 112 -11.60 25.11 5.70
N ARG A 113 -12.25 24.35 6.58
CA ARG A 113 -11.75 24.00 7.92
C ARG A 113 -11.79 22.50 8.12
N VAL A 114 -10.70 21.97 8.62
CA VAL A 114 -10.53 20.54 8.96
C VAL A 114 -10.09 20.43 10.41
N GLU A 115 -10.81 19.63 11.19
CA GLU A 115 -10.42 19.18 12.53
C GLU A 115 -10.28 17.67 12.51
N ALA A 116 -9.18 17.13 13.01
CA ALA A 116 -8.94 15.70 13.05
C ALA A 116 -8.22 15.28 14.35
N ASN A 117 -8.46 14.05 14.79
CA ASN A 117 -7.85 13.51 16.01
C ASN A 117 -6.33 13.31 15.88
N ASP A 118 -5.88 12.97 14.68
CA ASP A 118 -4.51 12.60 14.39
C ASP A 118 -4.13 12.90 12.92
N TYR A 119 -2.88 12.63 12.59
CA TYR A 119 -2.34 12.82 11.25
C TYR A 119 -3.13 12.03 10.18
N SER A 120 -3.54 10.78 10.48
CA SER A 120 -4.31 9.94 9.56
C SER A 120 -5.69 10.55 9.24
N GLY A 121 -6.32 11.21 10.23
CA GLY A 121 -7.56 11.96 10.01
C GLY A 121 -7.37 13.17 9.10
N ILE A 122 -6.25 13.90 9.23
CA ILE A 122 -5.90 14.99 8.31
C ILE A 122 -5.74 14.47 6.88
N ILE A 123 -5.01 13.38 6.68
CA ILE A 123 -4.85 12.75 5.35
C ILE A 123 -6.20 12.31 4.79
N SER A 124 -7.05 11.69 5.60
CA SER A 124 -8.40 11.27 5.19
C SER A 124 -9.26 12.47 4.74
N ALA A 125 -9.14 13.61 5.42
CA ALA A 125 -9.80 14.85 5.03
C ALA A 125 -9.23 15.43 3.72
N ILE A 126 -7.91 15.43 3.55
CA ILE A 126 -7.25 15.85 2.30
C ILE A 126 -7.71 14.98 1.13
N THR A 127 -7.78 13.67 1.32
CA THR A 127 -8.31 12.74 0.32
C THR A 127 -9.78 13.06 0.00
N THR A 128 -10.58 13.38 1.01
CA THR A 128 -11.96 13.81 0.78
C THR A 128 -12.03 15.11 -0.02
N ILE A 129 -11.16 16.08 0.25
CA ILE A 129 -11.03 17.31 -0.56
C ILE A 129 -10.71 16.95 -2.02
N ARG A 130 -9.77 16.02 -2.24
CA ARG A 130 -9.42 15.53 -3.58
C ARG A 130 -10.63 14.93 -4.30
N GLN A 131 -11.43 14.11 -3.63
CA GLN A 131 -12.63 13.48 -4.21
C GLN A 131 -13.80 14.45 -4.41
N LEU A 132 -13.84 15.57 -3.69
CA LEU A 132 -14.81 16.65 -3.92
C LEU A 132 -14.48 17.52 -5.13
N LEU A 133 -13.25 17.46 -5.63
CA LEU A 133 -12.81 18.16 -6.83
C LEU A 133 -13.24 17.40 -8.09
N PRO A 134 -13.48 18.09 -9.21
CA PRO A 134 -13.72 17.42 -10.49
C PRO A 134 -12.53 16.55 -10.92
N ALA A 135 -12.80 15.40 -11.53
CA ALA A 135 -11.75 14.49 -12.03
C ALA A 135 -10.76 15.16 -13.00
N ALA A 136 -11.16 16.23 -13.66
CA ALA A 136 -10.29 17.04 -14.53
C ALA A 136 -9.04 17.60 -13.81
N ILE A 137 -9.06 17.69 -12.47
CA ILE A 137 -7.87 18.13 -11.69
C ILE A 137 -6.69 17.15 -11.83
N GLU A 138 -6.96 15.90 -12.13
CA GLU A 138 -5.94 14.87 -12.32
C GLU A 138 -5.22 14.97 -13.68
N VAL A 139 -5.80 15.74 -14.63
CA VAL A 139 -5.25 15.87 -15.98
C VAL A 139 -4.37 17.12 -16.06
N GLN A 140 -3.10 16.95 -16.45
CA GLN A 140 -2.17 18.06 -16.62
C GLN A 140 -2.58 18.94 -17.81
N GLY A 141 -2.56 20.27 -17.60
CA GLY A 141 -2.62 21.26 -18.68
C GLY A 141 -3.97 21.94 -18.91
N GLU A 142 -5.05 21.53 -18.26
CA GLU A 142 -6.31 22.24 -18.34
C GLU A 142 -6.36 23.39 -17.32
N LYS A 143 -6.20 24.63 -17.80
CA LYS A 143 -6.44 25.83 -16.99
C LYS A 143 -7.93 26.11 -16.93
N GLN A 144 -8.60 25.62 -15.89
CA GLN A 144 -9.98 25.99 -15.59
C GLN A 144 -10.12 26.39 -14.12
N THR A 145 -11.23 27.02 -13.81
CA THR A 145 -11.56 27.33 -12.42
C THR A 145 -12.12 26.07 -11.74
N TYR A 146 -11.48 25.63 -10.67
CA TYR A 146 -11.94 24.51 -9.86
C TYR A 146 -12.62 24.99 -8.60
N SER A 147 -13.63 24.28 -8.18
CA SER A 147 -14.34 24.58 -6.94
C SER A 147 -14.75 23.33 -6.18
N ILE A 148 -14.88 23.49 -4.88
CA ILE A 148 -15.33 22.46 -3.95
C ILE A 148 -16.75 22.85 -3.49
N PRO A 149 -17.75 21.95 -3.53
CA PRO A 149 -19.08 22.24 -3.04
C PRO A 149 -19.08 22.61 -1.55
N VAL A 150 -20.06 23.40 -1.12
CA VAL A 150 -20.24 23.71 0.30
C VAL A 150 -20.82 22.50 0.99
N VAL A 151 -20.02 21.91 1.89
CA VAL A 151 -20.36 20.67 2.61
C VAL A 151 -19.96 20.74 4.08
N GLN A 152 -20.68 19.96 4.89
CA GLN A 152 -20.26 19.56 6.23
C GLN A 152 -20.14 18.04 6.26
N ILE A 153 -18.96 17.53 6.60
CA ILE A 153 -18.65 16.10 6.64
C ILE A 153 -18.10 15.77 8.01
N GLU A 154 -18.65 14.71 8.62
CA GLU A 154 -18.04 14.02 9.75
C GLU A 154 -17.77 12.58 9.31
N ASP A 155 -16.55 12.11 9.50
CA ASP A 155 -16.16 10.78 9.06
C ASP A 155 -15.20 10.13 10.05
N ALA A 156 -15.24 8.80 10.06
CA ALA A 156 -14.37 7.96 10.88
C ALA A 156 -14.22 6.58 10.22
N PRO A 157 -13.03 5.98 10.23
CA PRO A 157 -12.85 4.66 9.66
C PRO A 157 -13.63 3.61 10.46
N ARG A 158 -14.31 2.71 9.76
CA ARG A 158 -14.97 1.56 10.39
C ARG A 158 -13.95 0.57 10.94
N PHE A 159 -12.87 0.32 10.16
CA PHE A 159 -11.76 -0.57 10.51
C PHE A 159 -10.46 0.24 10.63
N GLU A 160 -9.67 -0.06 11.64
CA GLU A 160 -8.35 0.54 11.85
C GLU A 160 -7.35 0.08 10.76
N TRP A 161 -7.42 -1.19 10.37
CA TRP A 161 -6.59 -1.79 9.34
C TRP A 161 -7.33 -1.83 8.01
N ARG A 162 -6.82 -1.13 7.02
CA ARG A 162 -7.34 -1.10 5.65
C ARG A 162 -6.15 -1.30 4.72
N GLY A 163 -5.87 -2.58 4.46
CA GLY A 163 -4.64 -3.01 3.79
C GLY A 163 -4.81 -3.23 2.30
N PHE A 164 -3.68 -3.15 1.61
CA PHE A 164 -3.47 -3.65 0.26
C PHE A 164 -2.11 -4.32 0.20
N MET A 165 -2.04 -5.51 -0.41
CA MET A 165 -0.82 -6.26 -0.60
C MET A 165 -0.35 -6.13 -2.06
N LEU A 166 0.94 -5.86 -2.25
CA LEU A 166 1.60 -5.90 -3.55
C LEU A 166 2.66 -6.99 -3.54
N ASP A 167 2.49 -7.98 -4.40
CA ASP A 167 3.50 -8.99 -4.66
C ASP A 167 4.55 -8.46 -5.65
N ALA A 168 5.69 -8.08 -5.11
CA ALA A 168 6.84 -7.64 -5.91
C ALA A 168 7.79 -8.79 -6.26
N SER A 169 7.62 -9.95 -5.65
CA SER A 169 8.48 -11.10 -5.86
C SER A 169 8.15 -11.85 -7.14
N ARG A 170 6.88 -12.24 -7.34
CA ARG A 170 6.46 -12.94 -8.55
C ARG A 170 6.52 -12.03 -9.76
N HIS A 171 6.18 -10.74 -9.57
CA HIS A 171 6.34 -9.69 -10.57
C HIS A 171 7.01 -8.46 -9.94
N PHE A 172 8.15 -8.04 -10.52
CA PHE A 172 8.86 -6.87 -10.01
C PHE A 172 8.19 -5.57 -10.44
N TRP A 173 7.91 -4.71 -9.48
CA TRP A 173 7.38 -3.36 -9.65
C TRP A 173 8.49 -2.37 -9.31
N ASN A 174 8.83 -1.47 -10.23
CA ASN A 174 9.82 -0.44 -9.92
C ASN A 174 9.25 0.57 -8.90
N LYS A 175 10.09 1.44 -8.34
CA LYS A 175 9.68 2.35 -7.27
C LYS A 175 8.58 3.34 -7.67
N ASP A 176 8.50 3.74 -8.95
CA ASP A 176 7.48 4.66 -9.42
C ASP A 176 6.13 3.94 -9.56
N GLU A 177 6.12 2.69 -9.99
CA GLU A 177 4.94 1.84 -9.98
C GLU A 177 4.42 1.60 -8.55
N VAL A 178 5.33 1.35 -7.59
CA VAL A 178 4.96 1.23 -6.15
C VAL A 178 4.36 2.54 -5.62
N LYS A 179 4.93 3.70 -5.94
CA LYS A 179 4.35 4.99 -5.56
C LYS A 179 2.97 5.22 -6.17
N HIS A 180 2.75 4.78 -7.41
CA HIS A 180 1.42 4.85 -8.02
C HIS A 180 0.39 4.01 -7.23
N VAL A 181 0.77 2.81 -6.78
CA VAL A 181 -0.08 1.99 -5.89
C VAL A 181 -0.38 2.74 -4.58
N LEU A 182 0.63 3.38 -3.98
CA LEU A 182 0.44 4.17 -2.76
C LEU A 182 -0.49 5.38 -2.97
N ASP A 183 -0.45 6.02 -4.15
CA ASP A 183 -1.38 7.08 -4.53
C ASP A 183 -2.83 6.58 -4.63
N LEU A 184 -3.03 5.41 -5.24
CA LEU A 184 -4.36 4.76 -5.29
C LEU A 184 -4.82 4.35 -3.89
N MET A 185 -3.94 3.79 -3.07
CA MET A 185 -4.26 3.46 -1.68
C MET A 185 -4.71 4.70 -0.90
N SER A 186 -3.98 5.81 -1.03
CA SER A 186 -4.34 7.07 -0.39
C SER A 186 -5.69 7.59 -0.90
N LEU A 187 -5.95 7.54 -2.23
CA LEU A 187 -7.22 7.97 -2.83
C LEU A 187 -8.43 7.24 -2.23
N TYR A 188 -8.29 5.98 -1.86
CA TYR A 188 -9.35 5.17 -1.24
C TYR A 188 -9.21 5.04 0.28
N LYS A 189 -8.38 5.87 0.91
CA LYS A 189 -8.17 5.91 2.37
C LYS A 189 -7.66 4.59 2.96
N LEU A 190 -6.94 3.77 2.17
CA LEU A 190 -6.20 2.62 2.68
C LEU A 190 -4.95 3.10 3.42
N ASN A 191 -4.56 2.39 4.48
CA ASN A 191 -3.52 2.87 5.39
C ASN A 191 -2.44 1.84 5.76
N LYS A 192 -2.49 0.63 5.20
CA LYS A 192 -1.51 -0.43 5.47
C LYS A 192 -1.07 -1.03 4.13
N PHE A 193 0.17 -0.78 3.75
CA PHE A 193 0.78 -1.34 2.55
C PHE A 193 1.58 -2.58 2.92
N HIS A 194 1.06 -3.76 2.58
CA HIS A 194 1.75 -5.03 2.74
C HIS A 194 2.61 -5.26 1.49
N TRP A 195 3.93 -5.24 1.66
CA TRP A 195 4.89 -5.32 0.57
C TRP A 195 5.61 -6.66 0.60
N HIS A 196 5.21 -7.58 -0.27
CA HIS A 196 5.78 -8.92 -0.39
C HIS A 196 7.08 -8.86 -1.19
N LEU A 197 8.21 -8.95 -0.49
CA LEU A 197 9.53 -8.62 -1.01
C LEU A 197 10.39 -9.84 -1.33
N SER A 198 9.99 -11.05 -0.91
CA SER A 198 10.74 -12.26 -1.21
C SER A 198 9.83 -13.47 -1.39
N ASP A 199 10.14 -14.29 -2.37
CA ASP A 199 9.48 -15.56 -2.67
C ASP A 199 10.40 -16.44 -3.54
N ASP A 200 9.91 -17.59 -3.99
CA ASP A 200 10.62 -18.51 -4.86
C ASP A 200 11.11 -17.86 -6.17
N GLN A 201 10.35 -16.88 -6.72
CA GLN A 201 10.62 -16.28 -8.01
C GLN A 201 11.53 -15.05 -7.95
N GLY A 202 11.82 -14.53 -6.76
CA GLY A 202 12.73 -13.41 -6.67
C GLY A 202 12.87 -12.82 -5.26
N TRP A 203 14.04 -12.32 -4.99
CA TRP A 203 14.38 -11.56 -3.79
C TRP A 203 14.47 -10.07 -4.13
N ARG A 204 13.69 -9.21 -3.49
CA ARG A 204 13.51 -7.82 -3.97
C ARG A 204 14.11 -6.73 -3.08
N ILE A 205 14.66 -7.08 -1.92
CA ILE A 205 15.24 -6.10 -1.00
C ILE A 205 16.75 -6.32 -0.83
N GLU A 206 17.51 -5.25 -0.95
CA GLU A 206 18.94 -5.26 -0.66
C GLU A 206 19.20 -5.64 0.80
N ILE A 207 20.11 -6.62 1.02
CA ILE A 207 20.62 -7.01 2.33
C ILE A 207 22.14 -6.95 2.24
N GLU A 208 22.73 -5.93 2.86
CA GLU A 208 24.17 -5.66 2.73
C GLU A 208 25.04 -6.85 3.14
N LYS A 209 24.61 -7.57 4.19
CA LYS A 209 25.32 -8.78 4.66
C LYS A 209 25.27 -9.95 3.67
N TYR A 210 24.28 -9.98 2.79
CA TYR A 210 24.05 -11.09 1.87
C TYR A 210 23.82 -10.60 0.42
N PRO A 211 24.84 -10.04 -0.25
CA PRO A 211 24.70 -9.36 -1.53
C PRO A 211 24.20 -10.26 -2.67
N LEU A 212 24.46 -11.57 -2.63
CA LEU A 212 23.98 -12.48 -3.67
C LEU A 212 22.45 -12.58 -3.73
N LEU A 213 21.73 -12.19 -2.66
CA LEU A 213 20.28 -12.14 -2.66
C LEU A 213 19.74 -11.20 -3.74
N THR A 214 20.42 -10.08 -3.99
CA THR A 214 20.01 -9.11 -5.02
C THR A 214 20.84 -9.16 -6.29
N GLU A 215 22.15 -9.43 -6.18
CA GLU A 215 23.00 -9.57 -7.36
C GLU A 215 22.54 -10.70 -8.29
N LYS A 216 22.09 -11.82 -7.72
CA LYS A 216 21.62 -13.02 -8.43
C LYS A 216 20.18 -13.38 -8.09
N GLY A 217 19.82 -13.43 -6.79
CA GLY A 217 18.52 -13.86 -6.31
C GLY A 217 17.35 -12.99 -6.76
N ALA A 218 17.60 -11.75 -7.18
CA ALA A 218 16.60 -10.87 -7.77
C ALA A 218 16.33 -11.15 -9.25
N TRP A 219 17.08 -12.04 -9.89
CA TRP A 219 17.07 -12.24 -11.34
C TRP A 219 16.86 -13.70 -11.70
N ARG A 220 15.92 -14.00 -12.57
CA ARG A 220 15.59 -15.36 -13.02
C ARG A 220 15.38 -15.43 -14.54
N LYS A 221 15.49 -16.64 -15.10
CA LYS A 221 15.07 -16.88 -16.48
C LYS A 221 13.55 -16.73 -16.58
N PHE A 222 13.06 -16.41 -17.78
CA PHE A 222 11.63 -16.35 -18.03
C PHE A 222 10.94 -17.68 -17.72
N ASN A 223 9.94 -17.63 -16.87
CA ASN A 223 9.12 -18.78 -16.51
C ASN A 223 7.94 -18.98 -17.47
N LYS A 224 7.05 -19.91 -17.16
CA LYS A 224 5.86 -20.22 -17.97
C LYS A 224 4.91 -19.00 -18.04
N HIS A 225 4.71 -18.29 -16.94
CA HIS A 225 3.81 -17.14 -16.90
C HIS A 225 4.32 -15.99 -17.77
N ASP A 226 5.61 -15.68 -17.70
CA ASP A 226 6.23 -14.65 -18.54
C ASP A 226 6.02 -14.97 -20.03
N ARG A 227 6.29 -16.23 -20.43
CA ARG A 227 6.10 -16.67 -21.81
C ARG A 227 4.63 -16.61 -22.25
N THR A 228 3.69 -16.91 -21.33
CA THR A 228 2.26 -16.80 -21.60
C THR A 228 1.85 -15.33 -21.82
N CYS A 229 2.31 -14.41 -20.95
CA CYS A 229 2.06 -12.97 -21.11
C CYS A 229 2.60 -12.44 -22.44
N MET A 230 3.85 -12.80 -22.80
CA MET A 230 4.44 -12.41 -24.07
C MET A 230 3.68 -12.96 -25.31
N ALA A 231 3.14 -14.19 -25.20
CA ALA A 231 2.31 -14.78 -26.25
C ALA A 231 0.98 -14.02 -26.38
N ARG A 232 0.32 -13.71 -25.27
CA ARG A 232 -0.92 -12.89 -25.23
C ARG A 232 -0.70 -11.50 -25.79
N ALA A 233 0.42 -10.85 -25.44
CA ALA A 233 0.76 -9.54 -25.99
C ALA A 233 0.70 -9.53 -27.53
N LYS A 234 1.23 -10.59 -28.15
CA LYS A 234 1.23 -10.74 -29.60
C LYS A 234 -0.15 -11.12 -30.16
N GLU A 235 -0.86 -11.99 -29.49
CA GLU A 235 -2.19 -12.49 -29.92
C GLU A 235 -3.27 -11.41 -29.83
N GLU A 236 -3.24 -10.62 -28.76
CA GLU A 236 -4.24 -9.59 -28.44
C GLU A 236 -3.84 -8.19 -28.94
N ASP A 237 -2.66 -8.05 -29.58
CA ASP A 237 -2.05 -6.74 -29.96
C ASP A 237 -2.02 -5.76 -28.78
N ASN A 238 -1.71 -6.29 -27.59
CA ASN A 238 -1.70 -5.53 -26.34
C ASN A 238 -0.30 -5.54 -25.71
N THR A 239 0.37 -4.37 -25.77
CA THR A 239 1.72 -4.20 -25.22
C THR A 239 1.79 -4.23 -23.69
N ASP A 240 0.67 -4.09 -22.99
CA ASP A 240 0.63 -4.12 -21.52
C ASP A 240 1.05 -5.48 -20.93
N PHE A 241 0.98 -6.55 -21.75
CA PHE A 241 1.48 -7.87 -21.37
C PHE A 241 2.97 -8.11 -21.64
N LEU A 242 3.66 -7.13 -22.23
CA LEU A 242 5.10 -7.25 -22.44
C LEU A 242 5.85 -6.95 -21.13
N ILE A 243 6.98 -7.64 -20.96
CA ILE A 243 7.91 -7.33 -19.89
C ILE A 243 8.67 -6.06 -20.29
N PRO A 244 8.65 -5.00 -19.45
CA PRO A 244 9.40 -3.78 -19.71
C PRO A 244 10.91 -4.03 -19.82
N GLU A 245 11.59 -3.31 -20.70
CA GLU A 245 13.02 -3.49 -20.96
C GLU A 245 13.89 -3.20 -19.73
N ASP A 246 13.49 -2.26 -18.88
CA ASP A 246 14.16 -1.91 -17.62
C ASP A 246 14.16 -3.04 -16.58
N LYS A 247 13.29 -4.04 -16.76
CA LYS A 247 13.20 -5.25 -15.92
C LYS A 247 13.94 -6.44 -16.54
N ILE A 248 14.71 -6.24 -17.61
CA ILE A 248 15.44 -7.27 -18.33
C ILE A 248 16.93 -6.98 -18.28
N ARG A 249 17.74 -8.01 -18.05
CA ARG A 249 19.18 -7.94 -18.27
C ARG A 249 19.69 -9.20 -18.98
N ILE A 250 20.80 -9.07 -19.70
CA ILE A 250 21.46 -10.17 -20.38
C ILE A 250 22.76 -10.48 -19.62
N VAL A 251 22.90 -11.71 -19.14
CA VAL A 251 24.07 -12.18 -18.41
C VAL A 251 24.54 -13.50 -19.05
N GLU A 252 25.77 -13.52 -19.54
CA GLU A 252 26.38 -14.70 -20.18
C GLU A 252 25.54 -15.30 -21.32
N GLY A 253 24.76 -14.49 -22.02
CA GLY A 253 23.88 -14.90 -23.11
C GLY A 253 22.47 -15.32 -22.69
N ASP A 254 22.19 -15.43 -21.40
CA ASP A 254 20.85 -15.65 -20.85
C ASP A 254 20.10 -14.35 -20.68
N THR A 255 18.83 -14.32 -21.07
CA THR A 255 17.91 -13.22 -20.82
C THR A 255 17.23 -13.45 -19.46
N LEU A 256 17.43 -12.54 -18.53
CA LEU A 256 16.91 -12.60 -17.17
C LEU A 256 15.90 -11.49 -16.94
N TYR A 257 14.85 -11.83 -16.20
CA TYR A 257 13.84 -10.91 -15.68
C TYR A 257 14.05 -10.69 -14.19
N GLY A 258 13.88 -9.45 -13.72
CA GLY A 258 13.93 -9.14 -12.31
C GLY A 258 14.13 -7.67 -12.00
N GLY A 259 14.63 -7.43 -10.81
CA GLY A 259 14.89 -6.13 -10.21
C GLY A 259 14.85 -6.23 -8.69
N TYR A 260 15.32 -5.19 -8.02
CA TYR A 260 15.29 -5.10 -6.55
C TYR A 260 15.29 -3.64 -6.12
N TYR A 261 15.02 -3.41 -4.84
CA TYR A 261 15.05 -2.09 -4.21
C TYR A 261 16.32 -1.99 -3.35
N THR A 262 17.06 -0.89 -3.56
CA THR A 262 18.17 -0.51 -2.69
C THR A 262 17.64 0.03 -1.35
N HIS A 263 18.50 0.13 -0.34
CA HIS A 263 18.14 0.78 0.93
C HIS A 263 17.58 2.20 0.72
N ASP A 264 18.13 2.95 -0.24
CA ASP A 264 17.65 4.30 -0.54
C ASP A 264 16.28 4.30 -1.23
N ASP A 265 16.01 3.35 -2.13
CA ASP A 265 14.67 3.18 -2.71
C ASP A 265 13.63 2.83 -1.64
N ILE A 266 13.97 1.94 -0.70
CA ILE A 266 13.09 1.61 0.43
C ILE A 266 12.80 2.83 1.29
N LYS A 267 13.82 3.59 1.68
CA LYS A 267 13.65 4.81 2.48
C LYS A 267 12.78 5.84 1.77
N GLU A 268 12.98 6.01 0.46
CA GLU A 268 12.18 6.91 -0.37
C GLU A 268 10.70 6.49 -0.39
N ILE A 269 10.42 5.19 -0.61
CA ILE A 269 9.06 4.65 -0.63
C ILE A 269 8.40 4.74 0.75
N VAL A 270 9.12 4.42 1.83
CA VAL A 270 8.61 4.55 3.20
C VAL A 270 8.27 6.00 3.54
N ALA A 271 9.12 6.96 3.18
CA ALA A 271 8.85 8.38 3.38
C ALA A 271 7.63 8.85 2.58
N TYR A 272 7.50 8.41 1.32
CA TYR A 272 6.37 8.70 0.44
C TYR A 272 5.05 8.15 0.98
N ALA A 273 5.07 6.91 1.49
CA ALA A 273 3.91 6.28 2.14
C ALA A 273 3.53 7.02 3.43
N THR A 274 4.51 7.36 4.28
CA THR A 274 4.29 8.08 5.54
C THR A 274 3.63 9.44 5.30
N GLN A 275 4.05 10.18 4.28
CA GLN A 275 3.42 11.44 3.89
C GLN A 275 1.93 11.27 3.59
N ARG A 276 1.53 10.12 3.07
CA ARG A 276 0.14 9.74 2.74
C ARG A 276 -0.61 9.02 3.86
N GLY A 277 -0.02 8.95 5.06
CA GLY A 277 -0.61 8.27 6.21
C GLY A 277 -0.70 6.76 6.06
N ILE A 278 0.21 6.17 5.28
CA ILE A 278 0.28 4.73 5.01
C ILE A 278 1.50 4.14 5.71
N ASP A 279 1.28 3.15 6.56
CA ASP A 279 2.35 2.35 7.14
C ASP A 279 2.75 1.23 6.17
N VAL A 280 4.06 1.02 6.01
CA VAL A 280 4.61 -0.03 5.16
C VAL A 280 4.96 -1.25 6.00
N ILE A 281 4.43 -2.40 5.62
CA ILE A 281 4.64 -3.69 6.27
C ILE A 281 5.41 -4.57 5.29
N PRO A 282 6.73 -4.74 5.50
CA PRO A 282 7.52 -5.63 4.65
C PRO A 282 7.20 -7.08 4.98
N GLU A 283 7.17 -7.92 3.96
CA GLU A 283 7.16 -9.37 4.11
C GLU A 283 8.45 -9.97 3.55
N ILE A 284 9.09 -10.78 4.39
CA ILE A 284 10.16 -11.71 4.01
C ILE A 284 9.66 -13.09 4.39
N ASP A 285 9.19 -13.81 3.38
CA ASP A 285 8.56 -15.09 3.61
C ASP A 285 9.57 -16.18 4.01
N MET A 286 9.25 -16.85 5.10
CA MET A 286 10.02 -17.99 5.61
C MET A 286 9.18 -18.82 6.60
N PRO A 287 9.44 -20.12 6.75
CA PRO A 287 10.56 -20.89 6.23
C PRO A 287 10.36 -21.45 4.82
N GLY A 288 9.14 -21.41 4.27
CA GLY A 288 8.81 -21.73 2.88
C GLY A 288 9.13 -20.58 1.93
N HIS A 289 8.77 -20.72 0.65
CA HIS A 289 8.89 -19.67 -0.37
C HIS A 289 10.27 -19.00 -0.44
N PHE A 290 11.34 -19.76 -0.22
CA PHE A 290 12.69 -19.23 -0.01
C PHE A 290 13.68 -19.62 -1.11
N LEU A 291 13.19 -20.09 -2.26
CA LEU A 291 14.05 -20.62 -3.33
C LEU A 291 15.02 -19.58 -3.89
N ALA A 292 14.60 -18.32 -4.00
CA ALA A 292 15.48 -17.24 -4.45
C ALA A 292 16.74 -17.13 -3.59
N ALA A 293 16.60 -17.25 -2.26
CA ALA A 293 17.71 -17.22 -1.33
C ALA A 293 18.50 -18.55 -1.31
N ILE A 294 17.81 -19.68 -1.23
CA ILE A 294 18.46 -21.02 -1.19
C ILE A 294 19.30 -21.27 -2.45
N SER A 295 18.88 -20.78 -3.60
CA SER A 295 19.63 -20.91 -4.85
C SER A 295 20.99 -20.18 -4.81
N GLN A 296 21.13 -19.16 -3.98
CA GLN A 296 22.36 -18.40 -3.81
C GLN A 296 23.16 -18.84 -2.57
N TYR A 297 22.48 -19.35 -1.55
CA TYR A 297 23.01 -19.80 -0.28
C TYR A 297 22.49 -21.22 0.00
N PRO A 298 22.95 -22.25 -0.76
CA PRO A 298 22.41 -23.61 -0.69
C PRO A 298 22.59 -24.27 0.68
N GLU A 299 23.52 -23.77 1.49
CA GLU A 299 23.71 -24.22 2.87
C GLU A 299 22.52 -23.94 3.78
N LEU A 300 21.58 -23.05 3.38
CA LEU A 300 20.35 -22.76 4.13
C LEU A 300 19.36 -23.93 4.07
N ALA A 301 19.38 -24.73 3.01
CA ALA A 301 18.50 -25.88 2.84
C ALA A 301 19.00 -27.12 3.57
N CYS A 302 18.15 -28.14 3.75
CA CYS A 302 18.51 -29.41 4.37
C CYS A 302 19.57 -30.19 3.56
N ASP A 303 19.43 -30.19 2.24
CA ASP A 303 20.18 -31.02 1.30
C ASP A 303 20.64 -30.31 0.02
N GLY A 304 20.68 -28.97 0.08
CA GLY A 304 21.25 -28.18 -1.01
C GLY A 304 20.42 -28.18 -2.28
N LEU A 305 19.13 -28.19 -2.18
CA LEU A 305 18.23 -28.29 -3.28
C LEU A 305 17.90 -27.08 -4.07
N ILE A 306 17.44 -27.36 -5.30
CA ILE A 306 17.57 -26.42 -6.31
C ILE A 306 16.60 -26.58 -7.47
N GLY A 307 15.55 -25.84 -7.45
CA GLY A 307 14.81 -25.39 -8.60
C GLY A 307 14.87 -23.86 -8.59
N TRP A 308 14.67 -23.19 -9.69
CA TRP A 308 14.65 -21.73 -9.73
C TRP A 308 13.48 -21.21 -10.55
N GLY A 309 12.56 -20.48 -9.87
CA GLY A 309 11.54 -19.68 -10.52
C GLY A 309 10.36 -20.42 -11.14
N GLU A 310 10.28 -21.76 -11.05
CA GLU A 310 9.19 -22.54 -11.71
C GLU A 310 8.43 -23.48 -10.79
N ILE A 311 8.97 -23.79 -9.59
CA ILE A 311 8.38 -24.74 -8.65
C ILE A 311 8.47 -24.24 -7.23
N PHE A 312 7.64 -24.79 -6.33
CA PHE A 312 7.79 -24.60 -4.89
C PHE A 312 9.13 -25.18 -4.41
N SER A 313 9.84 -24.41 -3.61
CA SER A 313 11.11 -24.81 -3.04
C SER A 313 10.94 -25.70 -1.83
N SER A 314 12.01 -26.45 -1.53
CA SER A 314 12.20 -26.92 -0.18
C SER A 314 12.40 -25.74 0.77
N PRO A 315 11.80 -25.79 1.97
CA PRO A 315 11.99 -24.72 2.94
C PRO A 315 13.44 -24.69 3.46
N ILE A 316 13.82 -23.59 4.09
CA ILE A 316 15.08 -23.53 4.84
C ILE A 316 15.16 -24.61 5.91
N CYS A 317 16.39 -24.90 6.38
CA CYS A 317 16.62 -25.92 7.39
C CYS A 317 16.64 -25.35 8.82
N PRO A 318 15.56 -25.45 9.60
CA PRO A 318 15.53 -24.94 10.97
C PRO A 318 16.37 -25.78 11.94
N GLY A 319 16.93 -26.90 11.49
CA GLY A 319 17.89 -27.71 12.25
C GLY A 319 19.29 -27.09 12.36
N LYS A 320 19.64 -26.13 11.49
CA LYS A 320 20.96 -25.49 11.45
C LYS A 320 20.93 -24.14 12.18
N ASP A 321 21.84 -23.93 13.12
CA ASP A 321 21.97 -22.64 13.82
C ASP A 321 22.36 -21.50 12.87
N ALA A 322 23.23 -21.80 11.87
CA ALA A 322 23.61 -20.83 10.84
C ALA A 322 22.41 -20.32 10.01
N THR A 323 21.41 -21.17 9.75
CA THR A 323 20.16 -20.75 9.07
C THR A 323 19.36 -19.81 9.94
N LEU A 324 19.24 -20.08 11.24
CA LEU A 324 18.54 -19.17 12.17
C LEU A 324 19.26 -17.82 12.29
N GLU A 325 20.59 -17.85 12.28
CA GLU A 325 21.41 -16.63 12.28
C GLU A 325 21.20 -15.82 10.99
N PHE A 326 21.15 -16.48 9.84
CA PHE A 326 20.84 -15.85 8.56
C PHE A 326 19.51 -15.13 8.61
N CYS A 327 18.43 -15.80 9.04
CA CYS A 327 17.10 -15.21 9.15
C CYS A 327 17.10 -13.96 10.06
N ARG A 328 17.75 -14.06 11.23
CA ARG A 328 17.86 -12.92 12.16
C ARG A 328 18.65 -11.75 11.59
N ASN A 329 19.71 -12.01 10.83
CA ASN A 329 20.50 -10.96 10.18
C ASN A 329 19.69 -10.23 9.10
N VAL A 330 18.93 -10.97 8.28
CA VAL A 330 18.03 -10.39 7.30
C VAL A 330 17.01 -9.47 7.99
N PHE A 331 16.31 -9.97 9.02
CA PHE A 331 15.31 -9.16 9.70
C PHE A 331 15.89 -7.96 10.46
N LYS A 332 17.14 -7.99 10.92
CA LYS A 332 17.78 -6.82 11.52
C LYS A 332 17.84 -5.65 10.53
N GLU A 333 18.30 -5.90 9.30
CA GLU A 333 18.34 -4.86 8.27
C GLU A 333 16.94 -4.40 7.88
N VAL A 334 15.98 -5.32 7.77
CA VAL A 334 14.56 -4.98 7.52
C VAL A 334 14.00 -4.09 8.63
N PHE A 335 14.29 -4.38 9.92
CA PHE A 335 13.79 -3.58 11.04
C PHE A 335 14.33 -2.14 11.06
N GLU A 336 15.55 -1.93 10.57
CA GLU A 336 16.15 -0.60 10.46
C GLU A 336 15.52 0.22 9.33
N LEU A 337 15.07 -0.44 8.26
CA LEU A 337 14.50 0.22 7.07
C LEU A 337 13.01 0.56 7.25
N PHE A 338 12.27 -0.25 8.02
CA PHE A 338 10.82 -0.10 8.17
C PHE A 338 10.44 0.30 9.60
N PRO A 339 10.02 1.55 9.82
CA PRO A 339 9.77 2.06 11.18
C PRO A 339 8.50 1.50 11.82
N TYR A 340 7.52 1.00 11.04
CA TYR A 340 6.28 0.49 11.60
C TYR A 340 6.51 -0.75 12.47
N GLU A 341 5.66 -0.91 13.49
CA GLU A 341 5.84 -1.97 14.50
C GLU A 341 5.62 -3.39 13.96
N TYR A 342 4.81 -3.57 12.94
CA TYR A 342 4.51 -4.88 12.36
C TYR A 342 5.39 -5.22 11.17
N VAL A 343 5.88 -6.46 11.15
CA VAL A 343 6.65 -7.05 10.04
C VAL A 343 6.08 -8.44 9.76
N HIS A 344 5.86 -8.76 8.50
CA HIS A 344 5.31 -10.04 8.09
C HIS A 344 6.42 -11.05 7.80
N MET A 345 6.29 -12.25 8.35
CA MET A 345 7.28 -13.31 8.21
C MET A 345 6.84 -14.40 7.21
N GLY A 346 5.63 -14.33 6.67
CA GLY A 346 5.07 -15.39 5.84
C GLY A 346 4.58 -16.58 6.68
N GLY A 347 5.15 -17.75 6.43
CA GLY A 347 4.90 -18.99 7.19
C GLY A 347 3.93 -19.97 6.54
N ASP A 348 3.46 -19.65 5.33
CA ASP A 348 2.54 -20.43 4.53
C ASP A 348 3.22 -21.56 3.75
N GLU A 349 2.42 -22.52 3.33
CA GLU A 349 2.70 -23.58 2.34
C GLU A 349 4.02 -24.35 2.53
N VAL A 350 4.48 -24.50 3.75
CA VAL A 350 5.78 -25.12 4.07
C VAL A 350 5.81 -26.61 3.76
N GLU A 351 6.58 -27.03 2.74
CA GLU A 351 6.80 -28.44 2.40
C GLU A 351 7.85 -29.08 3.32
N LYS A 352 7.42 -29.99 4.20
CA LYS A 352 8.21 -30.53 5.31
C LYS A 352 8.86 -31.90 5.04
N ALA A 353 8.71 -32.43 3.82
CA ALA A 353 9.23 -33.78 3.51
C ALA A 353 10.74 -33.90 3.75
N ASN A 354 11.50 -32.85 3.45
CA ASN A 354 12.94 -32.83 3.68
C ASN A 354 13.31 -32.76 5.15
N TRP A 355 12.53 -32.07 5.97
CA TRP A 355 12.76 -32.01 7.43
C TRP A 355 12.62 -33.37 8.10
N LYS A 356 11.70 -34.24 7.60
CA LYS A 356 11.52 -35.62 8.10
C LYS A 356 12.77 -36.46 7.91
N LYS A 357 13.55 -36.19 6.88
CA LYS A 357 14.76 -36.96 6.53
C LYS A 357 16.06 -36.30 7.01
N CYS A 358 16.05 -35.00 7.27
CA CYS A 358 17.24 -34.24 7.63
C CYS A 358 17.72 -34.57 9.04
N PRO A 359 18.97 -35.07 9.21
CA PRO A 359 19.51 -35.43 10.53
C PRO A 359 19.56 -34.24 11.51
N LEU A 360 19.78 -33.03 11.02
CA LEU A 360 19.86 -31.82 11.83
C LEU A 360 18.47 -31.38 12.30
N CYS A 361 17.47 -31.43 11.43
CA CYS A 361 16.07 -31.16 11.84
C CYS A 361 15.61 -32.21 12.86
N GLN A 362 15.91 -33.48 12.64
CA GLN A 362 15.58 -34.55 13.59
C GLN A 362 16.35 -34.41 14.91
N LYS A 363 17.60 -33.91 14.90
CA LYS A 363 18.34 -33.58 16.12
C LYS A 363 17.63 -32.41 16.85
N ARG A 364 17.26 -31.33 16.15
CA ARG A 364 16.53 -30.18 16.74
C ARG A 364 15.24 -30.63 17.39
N ILE A 365 14.42 -31.43 16.70
CA ILE A 365 13.18 -31.99 17.24
C ILE A 365 13.44 -32.69 18.58
N ARG A 366 14.46 -33.56 18.66
CA ARG A 366 14.77 -34.23 19.93
C ARG A 366 15.28 -33.29 21.02
N THR A 367 16.16 -32.36 20.66
CA THR A 367 16.75 -31.40 21.61
C THR A 367 15.67 -30.47 22.21
N GLU A 368 14.77 -29.97 21.39
CA GLU A 368 13.68 -29.08 21.81
C GLU A 368 12.46 -29.86 22.32
N LYS A 369 12.54 -31.19 22.35
CA LYS A 369 11.45 -32.09 22.79
C LYS A 369 10.14 -31.90 22.01
N LEU A 370 10.27 -31.74 20.70
CA LEU A 370 9.15 -31.61 19.76
C LEU A 370 8.69 -32.98 19.31
N GLY A 371 7.40 -33.13 18.99
CA GLY A 371 6.80 -34.41 18.57
C GLY A 371 6.83 -34.64 17.06
N SER A 372 6.96 -33.58 16.25
CA SER A 372 6.81 -33.68 14.80
C SER A 372 7.54 -32.55 14.04
N VAL A 373 7.53 -32.62 12.71
CA VAL A 373 8.03 -31.52 11.86
C VAL A 373 7.08 -30.33 11.83
N GLU A 374 5.79 -30.52 12.09
CA GLU A 374 4.81 -29.47 12.28
C GLU A 374 5.18 -28.66 13.54
N GLU A 375 5.48 -29.33 14.65
CA GLU A 375 5.98 -28.67 15.85
C GLU A 375 7.36 -28.02 15.65
N LEU A 376 8.19 -28.51 14.72
CA LEU A 376 9.44 -27.85 14.35
C LEU A 376 9.18 -26.52 13.64
N GLN A 377 8.18 -26.43 12.76
CA GLN A 377 7.73 -25.13 12.20
C GLN A 377 7.26 -24.21 13.30
N ALA A 378 6.36 -24.68 14.16
CA ALA A 378 5.85 -23.92 15.28
C ALA A 378 6.97 -23.40 16.21
N TRP A 379 7.96 -24.23 16.47
CA TRP A 379 9.16 -23.83 17.24
C TRP A 379 9.93 -22.71 16.52
N PHE A 380 10.17 -22.83 15.21
CA PHE A 380 10.86 -21.82 14.41
C PHE A 380 10.11 -20.48 14.44
N VAL A 381 8.79 -20.50 14.23
CA VAL A 381 7.96 -19.29 14.24
C VAL A 381 7.99 -18.61 15.60
N ARG A 382 7.87 -19.38 16.70
CA ARG A 382 7.99 -18.83 18.07
C ARG A 382 9.37 -18.29 18.40
N ASP A 383 10.45 -18.90 17.87
CA ASP A 383 11.81 -18.41 18.04
C ASP A 383 12.00 -17.06 17.34
N MET A 384 11.44 -16.93 16.13
CA MET A 384 11.44 -15.68 15.39
C MET A 384 10.54 -14.61 16.06
N GLU A 385 9.37 -14.96 16.56
CA GLU A 385 8.53 -14.03 17.33
C GLU A 385 9.28 -13.42 18.52
N LYS A 386 9.98 -14.26 19.30
CA LYS A 386 10.81 -13.77 20.43
C LYS A 386 11.88 -12.81 19.96
N PHE A 387 12.49 -13.09 18.80
CA PHE A 387 13.48 -12.20 18.20
C PHE A 387 12.86 -10.87 17.75
N PHE A 388 11.67 -10.87 17.14
CA PHE A 388 10.94 -9.68 16.75
C PHE A 388 10.61 -8.81 17.97
N LEU A 389 10.01 -9.40 19.00
CA LEU A 389 9.66 -8.69 20.23
C LEU A 389 10.88 -8.10 20.94
N ALA A 390 12.02 -8.82 20.96
CA ALA A 390 13.27 -8.31 21.52
C ALA A 390 13.84 -7.10 20.75
N ASN A 391 13.42 -6.90 19.49
CA ASN A 391 13.79 -5.76 18.66
C ASN A 391 12.65 -4.71 18.53
N GLY A 392 11.62 -4.79 19.38
CA GLY A 392 10.50 -3.85 19.38
C GLY A 392 9.54 -3.99 18.18
N LYS A 393 9.57 -5.14 17.51
CA LYS A 393 8.69 -5.46 16.39
C LYS A 393 7.68 -6.53 16.76
N ARG A 394 6.56 -6.55 16.04
CA ARG A 394 5.49 -7.54 16.17
C ARG A 394 5.39 -8.36 14.90
N LEU A 395 5.28 -9.67 15.05
CA LEU A 395 5.19 -10.60 13.95
C LEU A 395 3.79 -10.61 13.36
N ILE A 396 3.69 -10.61 12.03
CA ILE A 396 2.51 -11.05 11.29
C ILE A 396 2.89 -12.35 10.57
N GLY A 397 1.98 -13.30 10.49
CA GLY A 397 2.12 -14.49 9.65
C GLY A 397 0.82 -14.83 8.96
N TRP A 398 0.91 -15.65 7.91
CA TRP A 398 -0.25 -16.25 7.27
C TRP A 398 -0.97 -17.17 8.26
N ASP A 399 -2.23 -17.50 8.02
CA ASP A 399 -3.05 -18.24 9.00
C ASP A 399 -2.57 -19.68 9.28
N GLU A 400 -1.60 -20.20 8.53
CA GLU A 400 -0.89 -21.43 8.84
C GLU A 400 -0.19 -21.42 10.19
N VAL A 401 0.31 -20.26 10.61
CA VAL A 401 1.07 -20.13 11.87
C VAL A 401 0.18 -20.03 13.12
N VAL A 402 -1.14 -19.96 12.95
CA VAL A 402 -2.07 -19.77 14.06
C VAL A 402 -2.01 -20.91 15.09
N ALA A 403 -1.72 -22.13 14.64
CA ALA A 403 -1.59 -23.30 15.52
C ALA A 403 -0.26 -23.34 16.29
N ASP A 404 0.66 -22.43 16.01
CA ASP A 404 2.05 -22.51 16.49
C ASP A 404 2.26 -21.96 17.90
N GLY A 405 1.19 -21.46 18.54
CA GLY A 405 1.23 -20.97 19.92
C GLY A 405 1.95 -19.64 20.04
N LEU A 406 1.75 -18.74 19.07
CA LEU A 406 2.18 -17.36 19.11
C LEU A 406 1.48 -16.57 20.21
N SER A 407 2.10 -15.50 20.67
CA SER A 407 1.51 -14.60 21.66
C SER A 407 0.34 -13.78 21.08
N SER A 408 -0.39 -13.11 21.96
CA SER A 408 -1.43 -12.14 21.55
C SER A 408 -0.87 -10.88 20.91
N ASP A 409 0.45 -10.67 20.92
CA ASP A 409 1.13 -9.56 20.24
C ASP A 409 1.29 -9.80 18.73
N ALA A 410 1.27 -11.07 18.29
CA ALA A 410 1.27 -11.42 16.89
C ALA A 410 -0.07 -11.10 16.22
N ALA A 411 -0.03 -10.86 14.91
CA ALA A 411 -1.23 -10.75 14.08
C ALA A 411 -1.26 -11.87 13.04
N ILE A 412 -2.45 -12.26 12.62
CA ILE A 412 -2.66 -13.35 11.67
C ILE A 412 -3.33 -12.79 10.42
N THR A 413 -2.77 -13.06 9.25
CA THR A 413 -3.39 -12.78 7.97
C THR A 413 -4.18 -14.02 7.52
N TRP A 414 -5.50 -13.95 7.65
CA TRP A 414 -6.38 -15.06 7.30
C TRP A 414 -6.76 -15.00 5.82
N TRP A 415 -6.26 -15.96 5.04
CA TRP A 415 -6.52 -16.05 3.61
C TRP A 415 -7.26 -17.33 3.19
N ARG A 416 -7.10 -18.42 3.96
CA ARG A 416 -7.66 -19.74 3.65
C ARG A 416 -9.09 -19.87 4.18
N SER A 417 -10.09 -19.53 3.40
CA SER A 417 -11.50 -19.69 3.79
C SER A 417 -11.90 -21.13 4.10
N TRP A 418 -11.17 -22.11 3.54
CA TRP A 418 -11.36 -23.54 3.83
C TRP A 418 -10.74 -24.00 5.16
N ALA A 419 -9.80 -23.27 5.74
CA ALA A 419 -9.18 -23.56 7.04
C ALA A 419 -10.08 -23.08 8.19
N LYS A 420 -11.19 -23.79 8.42
CA LYS A 420 -12.29 -23.37 9.32
C LYS A 420 -11.87 -23.10 10.75
N ASP A 421 -10.79 -23.73 11.22
CA ASP A 421 -10.32 -23.59 12.60
C ASP A 421 -9.35 -22.42 12.81
N ALA A 422 -8.81 -21.83 11.74
CA ALA A 422 -7.81 -20.76 11.83
C ALA A 422 -8.38 -19.53 12.54
N LEU A 423 -9.51 -19.01 12.07
CA LEU A 423 -10.13 -17.81 12.63
C LEU A 423 -10.61 -17.98 14.08
N PRO A 424 -11.34 -19.07 14.46
CA PRO A 424 -11.69 -19.34 15.86
C PRO A 424 -10.46 -19.46 16.77
N THR A 425 -9.39 -20.11 16.31
CA THR A 425 -8.17 -20.29 17.09
C THR A 425 -7.46 -18.97 17.35
N ALA A 426 -7.24 -18.16 16.31
CA ALA A 426 -6.65 -16.83 16.44
C ALA A 426 -7.45 -15.93 17.41
N THR A 427 -8.79 -15.97 17.30
CA THR A 427 -9.69 -15.20 18.16
C THR A 427 -9.60 -15.68 19.62
N ALA A 428 -9.57 -17.00 19.85
CA ALA A 428 -9.41 -17.56 21.19
C ALA A 428 -8.07 -17.18 21.83
N GLN A 429 -7.03 -17.05 21.05
CA GLN A 429 -5.68 -16.58 21.44
C GLN A 429 -5.59 -15.05 21.57
N LYS A 430 -6.68 -14.32 21.30
CA LYS A 430 -6.75 -12.84 21.31
C LYS A 430 -5.77 -12.17 20.34
N GLN A 431 -5.41 -12.85 19.26
CA GLN A 431 -4.59 -12.29 18.20
C GLN A 431 -5.41 -11.36 17.32
N LYS A 432 -4.80 -10.34 16.77
CA LYS A 432 -5.39 -9.52 15.71
C LYS A 432 -5.51 -10.36 14.45
N VAL A 433 -6.64 -10.23 13.74
CA VAL A 433 -6.86 -10.92 12.48
C VAL A 433 -7.01 -9.90 11.36
N ILE A 434 -6.19 -10.05 10.33
CA ILE A 434 -6.28 -9.33 9.06
C ILE A 434 -7.02 -10.26 8.10
N ALA A 435 -8.25 -9.92 7.74
CA ALA A 435 -9.09 -10.78 6.90
C ALA A 435 -8.87 -10.47 5.42
N CYS A 436 -8.37 -11.44 4.67
CA CYS A 436 -8.22 -11.38 3.22
C CYS A 436 -8.55 -12.75 2.57
N PRO A 437 -9.75 -13.34 2.82
CA PRO A 437 -10.10 -14.62 2.24
C PRO A 437 -9.97 -14.57 0.72
N ASN A 438 -9.27 -15.56 0.17
CA ASN A 438 -8.80 -15.55 -1.22
C ASN A 438 -9.93 -15.43 -2.26
N GLU A 439 -11.09 -16.04 -2.03
CA GLU A 439 -12.22 -15.99 -2.97
C GLU A 439 -12.77 -14.56 -3.19
N TYR A 440 -12.50 -13.62 -2.27
CA TYR A 440 -13.10 -12.28 -2.30
C TYR A 440 -12.09 -11.14 -2.43
N PHE A 441 -10.83 -11.37 -2.04
CA PHE A 441 -9.85 -10.30 -1.91
C PHE A 441 -8.59 -10.50 -2.76
N TYR A 442 -8.41 -11.66 -3.40
CA TYR A 442 -7.31 -11.87 -4.32
C TYR A 442 -7.70 -11.44 -5.73
N PHE A 443 -6.76 -10.83 -6.44
CA PHE A 443 -6.91 -10.35 -7.81
C PHE A 443 -6.12 -11.17 -8.83
N ASP A 444 -5.58 -12.30 -8.41
CA ASP A 444 -4.74 -13.20 -9.22
C ASP A 444 -5.54 -14.33 -9.90
N TYR A 445 -6.85 -14.34 -9.72
CA TYR A 445 -7.75 -15.25 -10.44
C TYR A 445 -8.15 -14.64 -11.79
N ALA A 446 -8.03 -15.47 -12.87
CA ALA A 446 -8.41 -15.09 -14.22
C ALA A 446 -9.94 -15.16 -14.42
#